data_4fd9ced2bc773c4b37490374397383fe
#
_entry.id   4fd9ced2bc773c4b37490374397383fe
#
_cell.length_a   1.000
_cell.length_b   1.000
_cell.length_c   1.000
_cell.angle_alpha   90.00
_cell.angle_beta   90.00
_cell.angle_gamma   90.00
#
_symmetry.space_group_name_H-M   'P 1'
#
loop_
_entity.id
_entity.type
_entity.pdbx_description
1 polymer ?
#
loop_
_entity_poly.entity_id
_entity_poly.type
_entity_poly.pdbx_seq_one_letter_code
_entity_poly.pdbx_strand_id
1 'polypeptide(L)'
;MRLISSGRHHATFDFGDLRVVSLRDGYIDMPPTRLRDEDGHTLDELPDAVPLAGDNLRLSVNAFFVTDGTRSVLIDTGASNVWHDPTMGLIYDALDEAGIDRAQITDVAITHRHEDHVSGLIAPDGSEAFSELERVWIGAADTSVFTGRLAPLRDRVVPVSEKIAINDWTTAVPTPGHTPGHTVYEVRSSAGRLLAWGDTVHVPTLQFDQPKVSWELDGDQPQARAARAALLEQLTRPNHFVAGAHLDSPGIARVAPSGDGFTLEYLAPAIG
;
A
#
# COMPACT_ATOMS: atom_id res chain seq x y z
N MET A 1 -13.20 -5.72 11.90
CA MET A 1 -13.16 -4.46 11.13
C MET A 1 -14.48 -4.28 10.41
N ARG A 2 -15.05 -3.07 10.37
CA ARG A 2 -16.40 -2.80 9.83
C ARG A 2 -16.40 -1.46 9.10
N LEU A 3 -16.92 -1.43 7.86
CA LEU A 3 -17.13 -0.19 7.10
C LEU A 3 -18.09 0.75 7.84
N ILE A 4 -17.74 2.03 7.98
CA ILE A 4 -18.56 3.09 8.58
C ILE A 4 -19.15 4.00 7.52
N SER A 5 -18.29 4.47 6.60
CA SER A 5 -18.65 5.38 5.51
C SER A 5 -17.73 5.19 4.32
N SER A 6 -18.18 5.59 3.15
CA SER A 6 -17.37 5.66 1.95
C SER A 6 -17.80 6.84 1.10
N GLY A 7 -16.87 7.39 0.36
CA GLY A 7 -17.07 8.43 -0.64
C GLY A 7 -16.56 7.96 -2.00
N ARG A 8 -16.21 8.89 -2.85
CA ARG A 8 -15.65 8.61 -4.17
C ARG A 8 -14.18 8.16 -4.09
N HIS A 9 -13.42 8.76 -3.17
CA HIS A 9 -11.98 8.55 -3.05
C HIS A 9 -11.54 8.00 -1.70
N HIS A 10 -12.47 7.68 -0.79
CA HIS A 10 -12.13 7.13 0.51
C HIS A 10 -13.14 6.08 1.00
N ALA A 11 -12.69 5.24 1.92
CA ALA A 11 -13.55 4.39 2.74
C ALA A 11 -13.04 4.34 4.17
N THR A 12 -13.92 4.56 5.14
CA THR A 12 -13.61 4.63 6.57
C THR A 12 -14.09 3.37 7.28
N PHE A 13 -13.23 2.79 8.08
CA PHE A 13 -13.50 1.56 8.84
C PHE A 13 -13.29 1.78 10.32
N ASP A 14 -14.22 1.24 11.11
CA ASP A 14 -14.05 0.98 12.54
C ASP A 14 -13.18 -0.25 12.73
N PHE A 15 -12.09 -0.10 13.46
CA PHE A 15 -11.16 -1.18 13.77
C PHE A 15 -10.88 -1.25 15.27
N GLY A 16 -11.95 -1.39 16.05
CA GLY A 16 -11.90 -1.46 17.51
C GLY A 16 -11.57 -0.09 18.13
N ASP A 17 -10.40 0.03 18.73
CA ASP A 17 -9.88 1.29 19.29
C ASP A 17 -9.23 2.21 18.26
N LEU A 18 -9.18 1.78 17.00
CA LEU A 18 -8.61 2.55 15.90
C LEU A 18 -9.66 2.83 14.82
N ARG A 19 -9.44 3.91 14.08
CA ARG A 19 -10.07 4.20 12.80
C ARG A 19 -9.06 4.02 11.69
N VAL A 20 -9.45 3.32 10.63
CA VAL A 20 -8.67 3.14 9.41
C VAL A 20 -9.41 3.79 8.26
N VAL A 21 -8.74 4.64 7.51
CA VAL A 21 -9.28 5.26 6.29
C VAL A 21 -8.42 4.84 5.12
N SER A 22 -9.01 4.11 4.19
CA SER A 22 -8.41 3.88 2.88
C SER A 22 -8.60 5.12 2.03
N LEU A 23 -7.55 5.57 1.40
CA LEU A 23 -7.47 6.77 0.56
C LEU A 23 -7.04 6.32 -0.83
N ARG A 24 -7.87 6.57 -1.83
CA ARG A 24 -7.59 6.24 -3.22
C ARG A 24 -6.78 7.36 -3.86
N ASP A 25 -5.54 7.08 -4.25
CA ASP A 25 -4.72 8.02 -5.04
C ASP A 25 -5.05 7.97 -6.54
N GLY A 26 -5.63 6.85 -6.99
CA GLY A 26 -6.02 6.68 -8.38
C GLY A 26 -5.76 5.28 -8.92
N TYR A 27 -5.31 5.22 -10.17
CA TYR A 27 -4.94 3.96 -10.82
C TYR A 27 -3.89 4.18 -11.90
N ILE A 28 -3.22 3.07 -12.26
CA ILE A 28 -2.31 3.00 -13.41
C ILE A 28 -2.63 1.78 -14.25
N ASP A 29 -2.61 1.96 -15.58
CA ASP A 29 -2.77 0.89 -16.56
C ASP A 29 -1.39 0.41 -17.03
N MET A 30 -1.07 -0.87 -16.79
CA MET A 30 0.22 -1.49 -17.07
C MET A 30 0.10 -2.69 -18.00
N PRO A 31 1.05 -2.90 -18.92
CA PRO A 31 0.97 -4.04 -19.83
C PRO A 31 1.12 -5.37 -19.08
N PRO A 32 0.35 -6.42 -19.45
CA PRO A 32 0.45 -7.75 -18.87
C PRO A 32 1.85 -8.38 -19.00
N THR A 33 2.63 -7.92 -19.98
CA THR A 33 4.01 -8.37 -20.19
C THR A 33 4.96 -8.05 -19.02
N ARG A 34 4.52 -7.34 -18.01
CA ARG A 34 5.26 -7.14 -16.75
C ARG A 34 5.14 -8.29 -15.77
N LEU A 35 4.22 -9.23 -16.00
CA LEU A 35 4.10 -10.43 -15.16
C LEU A 35 5.20 -11.44 -15.50
N ARG A 36 5.72 -12.10 -14.47
CA ARG A 36 6.80 -13.09 -14.58
C ARG A 36 6.38 -14.41 -13.93
N ASP A 37 6.69 -15.51 -14.59
CA ASP A 37 6.58 -16.86 -14.02
C ASP A 37 7.65 -17.14 -12.95
N GLU A 38 7.69 -18.37 -12.46
CA GLU A 38 8.65 -18.80 -11.43
C GLU A 38 10.11 -18.76 -11.92
N ASP A 39 10.34 -18.92 -13.22
CA ASP A 39 11.64 -18.90 -13.87
C ASP A 39 12.07 -17.48 -14.31
N GLY A 40 11.18 -16.49 -14.15
CA GLY A 40 11.41 -15.09 -14.49
C GLY A 40 11.07 -14.73 -15.95
N HIS A 41 10.45 -15.65 -16.70
CA HIS A 41 9.98 -15.34 -18.04
C HIS A 41 8.64 -14.59 -18.01
N THR A 42 8.34 -13.83 -19.05
CA THR A 42 7.01 -13.25 -19.24
C THR A 42 5.98 -14.36 -19.32
N LEU A 43 4.82 -14.18 -18.68
CA LEU A 43 3.74 -15.15 -18.80
C LEU A 43 3.27 -15.24 -20.26
N ASP A 44 3.15 -16.46 -20.78
CA ASP A 44 2.72 -16.71 -22.14
C ASP A 44 1.26 -16.34 -22.36
N GLU A 45 0.40 -16.63 -21.39
CA GLU A 45 -1.04 -16.37 -21.42
C GLU A 45 -1.55 -15.90 -20.04
N LEU A 46 -2.53 -15.01 -20.04
CA LEU A 46 -3.27 -14.64 -18.84
C LEU A 46 -4.51 -15.52 -18.70
N PRO A 47 -4.87 -15.95 -17.48
CA PRO A 47 -6.17 -16.55 -17.25
C PRO A 47 -7.32 -15.61 -17.66
N ASP A 48 -8.39 -16.16 -18.25
CA ASP A 48 -9.59 -15.40 -18.65
C ASP A 48 -10.24 -14.61 -17.50
N ALA A 49 -10.01 -15.06 -16.28
CA ALA A 49 -10.51 -14.41 -15.05
C ALA A 49 -9.80 -13.09 -14.70
N VAL A 50 -8.66 -12.77 -15.33
CA VAL A 50 -7.91 -11.54 -15.07
C VAL A 50 -8.53 -10.41 -15.90
N PRO A 51 -9.18 -9.40 -15.27
CA PRO A 51 -9.82 -8.33 -15.99
C PRO A 51 -8.79 -7.39 -16.61
N LEU A 52 -9.04 -6.96 -17.84
CA LEU A 52 -8.22 -5.97 -18.54
C LEU A 52 -9.00 -4.68 -18.74
N ALA A 53 -8.31 -3.55 -18.66
CA ALA A 53 -8.75 -2.24 -19.08
C ALA A 53 -8.16 -1.95 -20.50
N GLY A 54 -8.93 -2.25 -21.55
CA GLY A 54 -8.37 -2.38 -22.90
C GLY A 54 -7.40 -3.54 -22.97
N ASP A 55 -6.14 -3.29 -23.34
CA ASP A 55 -5.08 -4.30 -23.39
C ASP A 55 -4.18 -4.30 -22.14
N ASN A 56 -4.55 -3.57 -21.08
CA ASN A 56 -3.73 -3.37 -19.91
C ASN A 56 -4.36 -3.94 -18.63
N LEU A 57 -3.52 -4.26 -17.66
CA LEU A 57 -3.89 -4.51 -16.28
C LEU A 57 -4.11 -3.15 -15.59
N ARG A 58 -5.24 -2.98 -14.93
CA ARG A 58 -5.48 -1.79 -14.11
C ARG A 58 -5.12 -2.07 -12.66
N LEU A 59 -4.13 -1.33 -12.16
CA LEU A 59 -3.69 -1.38 -10.77
C LEU A 59 -4.26 -0.15 -10.06
N SER A 60 -5.06 -0.37 -9.00
CA SER A 60 -5.44 0.71 -8.09
C SER A 60 -4.21 1.19 -7.31
N VAL A 61 -4.24 2.44 -6.84
CA VAL A 61 -3.23 2.97 -5.92
C VAL A 61 -3.93 3.51 -4.69
N ASN A 62 -3.64 2.90 -3.54
CA ASN A 62 -4.24 3.20 -2.25
C ASN A 62 -3.18 3.55 -1.22
N ALA A 63 -3.50 4.52 -0.36
CA ALA A 63 -2.81 4.83 0.87
C ALA A 63 -3.75 4.63 2.07
N PHE A 64 -3.20 4.57 3.28
CA PHE A 64 -4.01 4.23 4.46
C PHE A 64 -3.70 5.15 5.62
N PHE A 65 -4.69 5.91 6.05
CA PHE A 65 -4.60 6.72 7.28
C PHE A 65 -5.14 5.92 8.45
N VAL A 66 -4.38 5.87 9.55
CA VAL A 66 -4.75 5.16 10.78
C VAL A 66 -4.64 6.12 11.96
N THR A 67 -5.66 6.14 12.83
CA THR A 67 -5.68 7.00 14.01
C THR A 67 -6.40 6.36 15.20
N ASP A 68 -5.93 6.68 16.41
CA ASP A 68 -6.63 6.44 17.67
C ASP A 68 -7.43 7.68 18.15
N GLY A 69 -7.49 8.73 17.33
CA GLY A 69 -8.10 10.01 17.65
C GLY A 69 -7.15 11.04 18.29
N THR A 70 -5.96 10.60 18.72
CA THR A 70 -4.94 11.46 19.32
C THR A 70 -3.67 11.49 18.46
N ARG A 71 -3.27 10.33 17.96
CA ARG A 71 -2.13 10.15 17.06
C ARG A 71 -2.60 9.59 15.73
N SER A 72 -1.84 9.86 14.68
CA SER A 72 -2.10 9.32 13.37
C SER A 72 -0.82 8.85 12.68
N VAL A 73 -0.96 7.91 11.75
CA VAL A 73 0.07 7.50 10.81
C VAL A 73 -0.59 7.42 9.43
N LEU A 74 0.01 8.07 8.44
CA LEU A 74 -0.34 7.86 7.04
C LEU A 74 0.64 6.84 6.44
N ILE A 75 0.11 5.75 5.91
CA ILE A 75 0.89 4.69 5.26
C ILE A 75 0.79 4.90 3.75
N ASP A 76 1.92 5.21 3.11
CA ASP A 76 2.09 5.71 1.75
C ASP A 76 1.36 7.04 1.49
N THR A 77 1.73 7.70 0.40
CA THR A 77 1.28 9.07 0.10
C THR A 77 0.81 9.27 -1.35
N GLY A 78 0.81 8.23 -2.16
CA GLY A 78 0.44 8.34 -3.57
C GLY A 78 1.51 9.03 -4.43
N ALA A 79 1.14 9.31 -5.69
CA ALA A 79 2.03 9.79 -6.75
C ALA A 79 2.15 11.32 -6.83
N SER A 80 1.26 12.09 -6.19
CA SER A 80 1.15 13.53 -6.44
C SER A 80 0.93 13.78 -7.95
N ASN A 81 1.57 14.80 -8.52
CA ASN A 81 1.56 15.08 -9.96
C ASN A 81 2.82 14.60 -10.70
N VAL A 82 3.57 13.66 -10.10
CA VAL A 82 4.87 13.23 -10.64
C VAL A 82 4.71 12.10 -11.65
N TRP A 83 3.72 11.25 -11.45
CA TRP A 83 3.53 10.04 -12.22
C TRP A 83 2.07 9.85 -12.64
N HIS A 84 1.83 9.59 -13.94
CA HIS A 84 0.52 9.28 -14.55
C HIS A 84 -0.65 10.24 -14.25
N ASP A 85 -0.40 11.55 -14.13
CA ASP A 85 -1.47 12.55 -14.18
C ASP A 85 -2.25 12.43 -15.54
N PRO A 86 -3.58 12.39 -15.56
CA PRO A 86 -4.52 12.73 -14.49
C PRO A 86 -5.14 11.51 -13.77
N THR A 87 -4.64 10.29 -13.95
CA THR A 87 -5.25 9.09 -13.38
C THR A 87 -4.82 8.81 -11.94
N MET A 88 -3.77 9.48 -11.49
CA MET A 88 -3.22 9.41 -10.12
C MET A 88 -3.12 10.80 -9.50
N GLY A 89 -2.66 10.88 -8.23
CA GLY A 89 -2.48 12.13 -7.52
C GLY A 89 -3.73 12.62 -6.80
N LEU A 90 -4.73 11.75 -6.59
CA LEU A 90 -6.01 12.08 -5.93
C LEU A 90 -5.93 12.00 -4.40
N ILE A 91 -4.76 11.72 -3.83
CA ILE A 91 -4.57 11.54 -2.37
C ILE A 91 -5.07 12.74 -1.57
N TYR A 92 -4.85 13.97 -2.07
CA TYR A 92 -5.26 15.19 -1.37
C TYR A 92 -6.79 15.35 -1.40
N ASP A 93 -7.42 15.06 -2.53
CA ASP A 93 -8.88 15.06 -2.67
C ASP A 93 -9.50 13.97 -1.77
N ALA A 94 -8.85 12.81 -1.65
CA ALA A 94 -9.28 11.73 -0.79
C ALA A 94 -9.20 12.10 0.71
N LEU A 95 -8.12 12.79 1.13
CA LEU A 95 -7.97 13.33 2.48
C LEU A 95 -9.05 14.37 2.79
N ASP A 96 -9.27 15.32 1.88
CA ASP A 96 -10.26 16.38 2.03
C ASP A 96 -11.69 15.80 2.10
N GLU A 97 -12.02 14.84 1.22
CA GLU A 97 -13.32 14.15 1.21
C GLU A 97 -13.56 13.35 2.50
N ALA A 98 -12.52 12.73 3.05
CA ALA A 98 -12.55 12.01 4.31
C ALA A 98 -12.60 12.94 5.55
N GLY A 99 -12.46 14.26 5.37
CA GLY A 99 -12.41 15.25 6.45
C GLY A 99 -11.13 15.15 7.28
N ILE A 100 -10.02 14.71 6.68
CA ILE A 100 -8.72 14.61 7.35
C ILE A 100 -7.90 15.84 7.04
N ASP A 101 -7.66 16.66 8.05
CA ASP A 101 -6.73 17.79 7.94
C ASP A 101 -5.29 17.27 7.82
N ARG A 102 -4.59 17.68 6.77
CA ARG A 102 -3.20 17.30 6.52
C ARG A 102 -2.24 17.72 7.64
N ALA A 103 -2.58 18.76 8.40
CA ALA A 103 -1.84 19.15 9.60
C ALA A 103 -1.95 18.14 10.77
N GLN A 104 -2.89 17.20 10.73
CA GLN A 104 -2.97 16.12 11.74
C GLN A 104 -1.94 15.02 11.49
N ILE A 105 -1.27 14.98 10.32
CA ILE A 105 -0.35 13.94 9.92
C ILE A 105 1.06 14.33 10.34
N THR A 106 1.51 13.74 11.45
CA THR A 106 2.86 13.94 12.00
C THR A 106 3.82 12.81 11.64
N ASP A 107 3.31 11.63 11.36
CA ASP A 107 4.09 10.47 10.98
C ASP A 107 3.59 9.92 9.63
N VAL A 108 4.52 9.76 8.69
CA VAL A 108 4.28 9.06 7.42
C VAL A 108 5.14 7.80 7.40
N ALA A 109 4.54 6.69 7.03
CA ALA A 109 5.15 5.36 6.95
C ALA A 109 5.17 4.91 5.48
N ILE A 110 6.31 5.00 4.82
CA ILE A 110 6.48 4.65 3.41
C ILE A 110 6.86 3.18 3.27
N THR A 111 6.07 2.43 2.52
CA THR A 111 6.33 1.00 2.29
C THR A 111 7.60 0.78 1.51
N HIS A 112 7.82 1.58 0.47
CA HIS A 112 9.03 1.54 -0.35
C HIS A 112 9.18 2.80 -1.22
N ARG A 113 10.29 2.88 -1.97
CA ARG A 113 10.75 4.10 -2.66
C ARG A 113 10.07 4.43 -3.99
N HIS A 114 9.11 3.65 -4.52
CA HIS A 114 8.50 3.94 -5.82
C HIS A 114 7.60 5.19 -5.76
N GLU A 115 7.40 5.81 -6.92
CA GLU A 115 6.81 7.14 -7.04
C GLU A 115 5.36 7.22 -6.56
N ASP A 116 4.60 6.16 -6.74
CA ASP A 116 3.21 6.05 -6.31
C ASP A 116 3.01 5.82 -4.80
N HIS A 117 4.10 5.71 -4.06
CA HIS A 117 4.09 5.56 -2.60
C HIS A 117 4.68 6.78 -1.89
N VAL A 118 5.72 7.40 -2.47
CA VAL A 118 6.52 8.43 -1.77
C VAL A 118 6.29 9.84 -2.27
N SER A 119 5.81 10.01 -3.51
CA SER A 119 5.81 11.34 -4.16
C SER A 119 4.80 12.32 -3.56
N GLY A 120 3.72 11.83 -2.97
CA GLY A 120 2.72 12.66 -2.30
C GLY A 120 3.17 13.32 -1.00
N LEU A 121 4.41 13.07 -0.54
CA LEU A 121 5.05 13.86 0.51
C LEU A 121 5.23 15.35 0.11
N ILE A 122 5.28 15.62 -1.19
CA ILE A 122 5.37 16.96 -1.75
C ILE A 122 4.15 17.22 -2.64
N ALA A 123 3.44 18.29 -2.35
CA ALA A 123 2.25 18.71 -3.07
C ALA A 123 2.55 19.14 -4.53
N PRO A 124 1.55 19.19 -5.42
CA PRO A 124 1.75 19.56 -6.82
C PRO A 124 2.41 20.93 -7.05
N ASP A 125 2.25 21.87 -6.14
CA ASP A 125 2.86 23.19 -6.17
C ASP A 125 4.33 23.22 -5.68
N GLY A 126 4.85 22.07 -5.25
CA GLY A 126 6.21 21.93 -4.72
C GLY A 126 6.35 22.18 -3.22
N SER A 127 5.28 22.53 -2.51
CA SER A 127 5.29 22.68 -1.06
C SER A 127 5.28 21.30 -0.36
N GLU A 128 5.69 21.26 0.90
CA GLU A 128 5.50 20.08 1.74
C GLU A 128 3.99 19.82 1.91
N ALA A 129 3.55 18.57 1.69
CA ALA A 129 2.14 18.24 1.72
C ALA A 129 1.54 18.24 3.13
N PHE A 130 2.36 17.97 4.16
CA PHE A 130 1.98 17.81 5.55
C PHE A 130 2.77 18.78 6.42
N SER A 131 2.15 19.91 6.83
CA SER A 131 2.84 21.02 7.52
C SER A 131 3.42 20.64 8.88
N GLU A 132 2.81 19.68 9.57
CA GLU A 132 3.22 19.21 10.90
C GLU A 132 3.97 17.87 10.85
N LEU A 133 4.47 17.47 9.67
CA LEU A 133 5.21 16.23 9.51
C LEU A 133 6.51 16.23 10.32
N GLU A 134 6.64 15.31 11.25
CA GLU A 134 7.82 15.13 12.10
C GLU A 134 8.72 14.03 11.61
N ARG A 135 8.16 12.90 11.15
CA ARG A 135 8.91 11.70 10.81
C ARG A 135 8.40 11.03 9.54
N VAL A 136 9.35 10.57 8.73
CA VAL A 136 9.10 9.71 7.57
C VAL A 136 9.82 8.38 7.79
N TRP A 137 9.05 7.34 8.09
CA TRP A 137 9.55 5.98 8.28
C TRP A 137 9.66 5.29 6.93
N ILE A 138 10.82 4.74 6.60
CA ILE A 138 11.06 4.01 5.35
C ILE A 138 12.18 2.99 5.55
N GLY A 139 12.16 1.90 4.81
CA GLY A 139 13.24 0.91 4.84
C GLY A 139 14.61 1.54 4.56
N ALA A 140 15.60 1.21 5.37
CA ALA A 140 16.93 1.83 5.33
C ALA A 140 17.59 1.77 3.95
N ALA A 141 17.37 0.68 3.18
CA ALA A 141 17.92 0.51 1.85
C ALA A 141 17.23 1.39 0.77
N ASP A 142 16.07 1.97 1.09
CA ASP A 142 15.32 2.83 0.18
C ASP A 142 15.45 4.34 0.48
N THR A 143 16.20 4.72 1.53
CA THR A 143 16.37 6.12 1.95
C THR A 143 17.03 7.02 0.90
N SER A 144 17.71 6.44 -0.09
CA SER A 144 18.34 7.17 -1.20
C SER A 144 17.35 7.94 -2.07
N VAL A 145 16.05 7.67 -1.97
CA VAL A 145 15.00 8.39 -2.71
C VAL A 145 14.86 9.85 -2.25
N PHE A 146 15.28 10.17 -1.01
CA PHE A 146 15.21 11.54 -0.47
C PHE A 146 16.25 12.47 -1.07
N THR A 147 16.14 12.69 -2.37
CA THR A 147 16.95 13.58 -3.22
C THR A 147 16.02 14.46 -4.07
N GLY A 148 16.54 15.42 -4.78
CA GLY A 148 15.74 16.27 -5.68
C GLY A 148 14.55 16.90 -4.94
N ARG A 149 13.33 16.61 -5.40
CA ARG A 149 12.08 17.12 -4.84
C ARG A 149 11.86 16.73 -3.36
N LEU A 150 12.31 15.53 -2.98
CA LEU A 150 12.17 15.00 -1.61
C LEU A 150 13.31 15.42 -0.67
N ALA A 151 14.36 16.09 -1.16
CA ALA A 151 15.52 16.48 -0.37
C ALA A 151 15.19 17.32 0.90
N PRO A 152 14.17 18.20 0.91
CA PRO A 152 13.81 18.96 2.12
C PRO A 152 13.40 18.09 3.30
N LEU A 153 12.91 16.87 3.04
CA LEU A 153 12.41 15.96 4.08
C LEU A 153 13.50 15.04 4.66
N ARG A 154 14.75 15.11 4.16
CA ARG A 154 15.83 14.18 4.53
C ARG A 154 16.09 14.11 6.03
N ASP A 155 16.03 15.22 6.73
CA ASP A 155 16.30 15.29 8.17
C ASP A 155 15.18 14.69 9.04
N ARG A 156 14.02 14.43 8.44
CA ARG A 156 12.87 13.77 9.08
C ARG A 156 12.81 12.27 8.82
N VAL A 157 13.72 11.74 7.96
CA VAL A 157 13.74 10.31 7.60
C VAL A 157 14.23 9.48 8.77
N VAL A 158 13.43 8.48 9.13
CA VAL A 158 13.77 7.45 10.12
C VAL A 158 13.96 6.12 9.39
N PRO A 159 15.21 5.67 9.22
CA PRO A 159 15.49 4.43 8.49
C PRO A 159 15.08 3.19 9.30
N VAL A 160 14.33 2.30 8.67
CA VAL A 160 13.90 1.02 9.24
C VAL A 160 14.84 -0.08 8.75
N SER A 161 15.70 -0.60 9.65
CA SER A 161 16.62 -1.70 9.35
C SER A 161 16.18 -3.03 9.98
N GLU A 162 15.34 -2.96 10.99
CA GLU A 162 14.82 -4.09 11.74
C GLU A 162 13.38 -3.83 12.18
N LYS A 163 12.72 -4.84 12.72
CA LYS A 163 11.37 -4.67 13.24
C LYS A 163 11.35 -3.64 14.37
N ILE A 164 10.62 -2.56 14.20
CA ILE A 164 10.54 -1.44 15.15
C ILE A 164 9.11 -0.94 15.33
N ALA A 165 8.73 -0.64 16.56
CA ALA A 165 7.46 0.04 16.86
C ALA A 165 7.56 1.53 16.48
N ILE A 166 6.62 2.01 15.68
CA ILE A 166 6.42 3.44 15.39
C ILE A 166 5.69 4.11 16.56
N ASN A 167 4.65 3.42 17.04
CA ASN A 167 3.86 3.80 18.20
C ASN A 167 3.28 2.53 18.87
N ASP A 168 2.34 2.69 19.80
CA ASP A 168 1.78 1.60 20.58
C ASP A 168 0.97 0.58 19.75
N TRP A 169 0.52 0.96 18.56
CA TRP A 169 -0.32 0.14 17.68
C TRP A 169 0.25 -0.07 16.27
N THR A 170 1.30 0.62 15.85
CA THR A 170 1.95 0.42 14.55
C THR A 170 3.38 -0.09 14.70
N THR A 171 3.71 -1.15 13.97
CA THR A 171 5.05 -1.72 13.90
C THR A 171 5.51 -1.83 12.46
N ALA A 172 6.67 -1.28 12.14
CA ALA A 172 7.35 -1.46 10.86
C ALA A 172 8.10 -2.80 10.85
N VAL A 173 7.94 -3.57 9.77
CA VAL A 173 8.55 -4.90 9.59
C VAL A 173 9.22 -4.94 8.21
N PRO A 174 10.56 -4.96 8.11
CA PRO A 174 11.26 -5.12 6.84
C PRO A 174 10.83 -6.41 6.13
N THR A 175 10.46 -6.29 4.86
CA THR A 175 10.03 -7.39 3.99
C THR A 175 10.63 -7.19 2.59
N PRO A 176 11.97 -7.26 2.48
CA PRO A 176 12.64 -7.00 1.21
C PRO A 176 12.24 -8.00 0.13
N GLY A 177 12.40 -7.59 -1.13
CA GLY A 177 12.09 -8.39 -2.32
C GLY A 177 11.61 -7.50 -3.45
N HIS A 178 10.49 -6.82 -3.31
CA HIS A 178 10.01 -5.85 -4.29
C HIS A 178 11.02 -4.69 -4.42
N THR A 179 11.38 -4.07 -3.32
CA THR A 179 12.60 -3.26 -3.22
C THR A 179 13.48 -3.77 -2.09
N PRO A 180 14.78 -3.42 -2.05
CA PRO A 180 15.65 -3.80 -0.93
C PRO A 180 15.20 -3.25 0.43
N GLY A 181 14.49 -2.12 0.43
CA GLY A 181 13.95 -1.49 1.63
C GLY A 181 12.45 -1.70 1.84
N HIS A 182 11.79 -2.55 1.05
CA HIS A 182 10.36 -2.77 1.22
C HIS A 182 10.02 -3.16 2.65
N THR A 183 9.00 -2.49 3.21
CA THR A 183 8.60 -2.59 4.62
C THR A 183 7.08 -2.68 4.70
N VAL A 184 6.55 -3.66 5.41
CA VAL A 184 5.13 -3.73 5.77
C VAL A 184 4.89 -3.08 7.12
N TYR A 185 3.70 -2.53 7.30
CA TYR A 185 3.28 -1.92 8.57
C TYR A 185 2.15 -2.73 9.18
N GLU A 186 2.45 -3.35 10.32
CA GLU A 186 1.48 -4.12 11.11
C GLU A 186 0.78 -3.18 12.09
N VAL A 187 -0.54 -3.01 11.92
CA VAL A 187 -1.40 -2.23 12.82
C VAL A 187 -2.20 -3.18 13.70
N ARG A 188 -2.13 -2.97 15.02
CA ARG A 188 -2.83 -3.79 16.03
C ARG A 188 -3.90 -2.97 16.72
N SER A 189 -5.07 -3.58 16.84
CA SER A 189 -6.17 -3.03 17.62
C SER A 189 -6.84 -4.11 18.45
N SER A 190 -7.80 -3.72 19.29
CA SER A 190 -8.66 -4.65 20.03
C SER A 190 -9.50 -5.55 19.09
N ALA A 191 -9.71 -5.16 17.82
CA ALA A 191 -10.46 -5.92 16.83
C ALA A 191 -9.60 -6.86 15.97
N GLY A 192 -8.27 -6.86 16.11
CA GLY A 192 -7.38 -7.73 15.37
C GLY A 192 -6.12 -7.06 14.84
N ARG A 193 -5.64 -7.53 13.69
CA ARG A 193 -4.41 -7.05 13.02
C ARG A 193 -4.72 -6.66 11.58
N LEU A 194 -4.25 -5.50 11.16
CA LEU A 194 -4.23 -5.05 9.77
C LEU A 194 -2.79 -4.99 9.30
N LEU A 195 -2.52 -5.55 8.14
CA LEU A 195 -1.22 -5.54 7.50
C LEU A 195 -1.27 -4.63 6.27
N ALA A 196 -0.69 -3.45 6.35
CA ALA A 196 -0.47 -2.60 5.19
C ALA A 196 0.83 -3.07 4.51
N TRP A 197 0.69 -3.72 3.36
CA TRP A 197 1.75 -4.56 2.79
C TRP A 197 2.42 -4.02 1.52
N GLY A 198 2.10 -2.74 1.13
CA GLY A 198 2.68 -2.11 -0.07
C GLY A 198 2.51 -2.95 -1.33
N ASP A 199 3.59 -3.21 -2.02
CA ASP A 199 3.66 -3.91 -3.31
C ASP A 199 3.96 -5.39 -3.19
N THR A 200 3.34 -6.03 -2.20
CA THR A 200 3.39 -7.49 -2.08
C THR A 200 2.59 -8.19 -3.19
N VAL A 201 1.49 -7.57 -3.64
CA VAL A 201 0.61 -8.04 -4.72
C VAL A 201 0.22 -6.85 -5.61
N HIS A 202 0.37 -7.00 -6.94
CA HIS A 202 0.01 -6.00 -7.95
C HIS A 202 -1.29 -6.37 -8.68
N VAL A 203 -1.47 -7.65 -9.01
CA VAL A 203 -2.64 -8.16 -9.74
C VAL A 203 -3.37 -9.17 -8.86
N PRO A 204 -4.33 -8.71 -8.01
CA PRO A 204 -4.97 -9.55 -7.02
C PRO A 204 -5.69 -10.75 -7.63
N THR A 205 -6.40 -10.58 -8.76
CA THR A 205 -7.12 -11.65 -9.45
C THR A 205 -6.23 -12.78 -9.96
N LEU A 206 -4.92 -12.56 -10.04
CA LEU A 206 -3.94 -13.56 -10.48
C LEU A 206 -3.06 -14.04 -9.31
N GLN A 207 -2.43 -13.10 -8.58
CA GLN A 207 -1.38 -13.45 -7.62
C GLN A 207 -1.91 -14.05 -6.30
N PHE A 208 -3.22 -13.98 -6.05
CA PHE A 208 -3.83 -14.74 -4.96
C PHE A 208 -4.03 -16.22 -5.34
N ASP A 209 -4.47 -16.49 -6.56
CA ASP A 209 -4.59 -17.86 -7.09
C ASP A 209 -3.23 -18.48 -7.38
N GLN A 210 -2.31 -17.70 -7.94
CA GLN A 210 -0.97 -18.10 -8.34
C GLN A 210 0.11 -17.24 -7.63
N PRO A 211 0.37 -17.43 -6.33
CA PRO A 211 1.26 -16.55 -5.55
C PRO A 211 2.73 -16.58 -5.98
N LYS A 212 3.09 -17.52 -6.86
CA LYS A 212 4.42 -17.61 -7.46
C LYS A 212 4.64 -16.64 -8.64
N VAL A 213 3.58 -16.08 -9.20
CA VAL A 213 3.68 -15.06 -10.25
C VAL A 213 4.27 -13.78 -9.64
N SER A 214 5.32 -13.26 -10.27
CA SER A 214 6.05 -12.06 -9.86
C SER A 214 5.70 -10.87 -10.76
N TRP A 215 6.10 -9.71 -10.31
CA TRP A 215 6.07 -8.47 -11.07
C TRP A 215 7.48 -8.13 -11.60
N GLU A 216 7.58 -7.60 -12.81
CA GLU A 216 8.88 -7.25 -13.43
C GLU A 216 9.73 -6.33 -12.55
N LEU A 217 9.09 -5.43 -11.80
CA LEU A 217 9.75 -4.49 -10.91
C LEU A 217 10.10 -5.06 -9.54
N ASP A 218 9.78 -6.33 -9.27
CA ASP A 218 10.33 -7.03 -8.10
C ASP A 218 11.85 -7.15 -8.27
N GLY A 219 12.61 -6.36 -7.53
CA GLY A 219 14.07 -6.28 -7.65
C GLY A 219 14.78 -7.60 -7.33
N ASP A 220 14.20 -8.39 -6.42
CA ASP A 220 14.56 -9.79 -6.13
C ASP A 220 13.27 -10.62 -6.16
N GLN A 221 12.94 -11.18 -7.34
CA GLN A 221 11.70 -11.93 -7.54
C GLN A 221 11.57 -13.16 -6.64
N PRO A 222 12.60 -14.01 -6.43
CA PRO A 222 12.54 -15.09 -5.46
C PRO A 222 12.23 -14.62 -4.03
N GLN A 223 12.87 -13.54 -3.59
CA GLN A 223 12.64 -12.98 -2.26
C GLN A 223 11.23 -12.37 -2.13
N ALA A 224 10.75 -11.65 -3.15
CA ALA A 224 9.39 -11.09 -3.19
C ALA A 224 8.33 -12.20 -3.12
N ARG A 225 8.52 -13.31 -3.85
CA ARG A 225 7.64 -14.49 -3.78
C ARG A 225 7.63 -15.11 -2.39
N ALA A 226 8.80 -15.28 -1.78
CA ALA A 226 8.90 -15.84 -0.43
C ALA A 226 8.22 -14.94 0.61
N ALA A 227 8.42 -13.62 0.53
CA ALA A 227 7.74 -12.65 1.38
C ALA A 227 6.21 -12.70 1.19
N ARG A 228 5.73 -12.70 -0.06
CA ARG A 228 4.30 -12.82 -0.39
C ARG A 228 3.69 -14.09 0.21
N ALA A 229 4.30 -15.24 0.00
CA ALA A 229 3.81 -16.51 0.52
C ALA A 229 3.68 -16.49 2.05
N ALA A 230 4.68 -16.00 2.76
CA ALA A 230 4.68 -15.90 4.22
C ALA A 230 3.59 -14.95 4.74
N LEU A 231 3.39 -13.80 4.07
CA LEU A 231 2.37 -12.82 4.44
C LEU A 231 0.95 -13.32 4.16
N LEU A 232 0.73 -13.99 3.01
CA LEU A 232 -0.55 -14.61 2.67
C LEU A 232 -0.94 -15.67 3.72
N GLU A 233 -0.02 -16.56 4.09
CA GLU A 233 -0.26 -17.55 5.14
C GLU A 233 -0.59 -16.90 6.49
N GLN A 234 0.13 -15.83 6.87
CA GLN A 234 -0.15 -15.08 8.10
C GLN A 234 -1.57 -14.50 8.11
N LEU A 235 -2.03 -13.99 6.95
CA LEU A 235 -3.32 -13.33 6.79
C LEU A 235 -4.53 -14.28 6.83
N THR A 236 -4.34 -15.60 6.68
CA THR A 236 -5.42 -16.59 6.84
C THR A 236 -5.88 -16.76 8.28
N ARG A 237 -5.15 -16.22 9.25
CA ARG A 237 -5.49 -16.32 10.68
C ARG A 237 -6.75 -15.50 11.01
N PRO A 238 -7.54 -15.92 12.00
CA PRO A 238 -8.70 -15.15 12.45
C PRO A 238 -8.35 -13.71 12.84
N ASN A 239 -9.22 -12.77 12.48
CA ASN A 239 -9.07 -11.33 12.75
C ASN A 239 -7.79 -10.70 12.17
N HIS A 240 -7.25 -11.30 11.10
CA HIS A 240 -6.23 -10.68 10.28
C HIS A 240 -6.85 -10.09 9.02
N PHE A 241 -6.39 -8.91 8.65
CA PHE A 241 -6.85 -8.13 7.52
C PHE A 241 -5.65 -7.63 6.74
N VAL A 242 -5.84 -7.40 5.45
CA VAL A 242 -4.85 -6.77 4.58
C VAL A 242 -5.33 -5.41 4.12
N ALA A 243 -4.40 -4.47 4.02
CA ALA A 243 -4.52 -3.19 3.33
C ALA A 243 -3.45 -3.18 2.24
N GLY A 244 -3.85 -3.26 0.98
CA GLY A 244 -2.94 -3.41 -0.16
C GLY A 244 -2.95 -2.21 -1.09
N ALA A 245 -1.77 -1.71 -1.45
CA ALA A 245 -1.62 -0.55 -2.31
C ALA A 245 -2.28 -0.78 -3.68
N HIS A 246 -2.12 -1.96 -4.25
CA HIS A 246 -2.68 -2.32 -5.56
C HIS A 246 -3.86 -3.29 -5.49
N LEU A 247 -4.45 -3.52 -4.32
CA LEU A 247 -5.75 -4.16 -4.25
C LEU A 247 -6.84 -3.20 -4.76
N ASP A 248 -7.91 -3.76 -5.35
CA ASP A 248 -9.03 -2.91 -5.83
C ASP A 248 -9.53 -2.00 -4.71
N SER A 249 -9.60 -0.70 -5.00
CA SER A 249 -10.00 0.29 -3.99
C SER A 249 -11.38 -0.06 -3.39
N PRO A 250 -11.54 -0.02 -2.06
CA PRO A 250 -10.68 0.60 -1.07
C PRO A 250 -9.53 -0.28 -0.54
N GLY A 251 -9.21 -1.40 -1.16
CA GLY A 251 -8.00 -2.16 -0.90
C GLY A 251 -7.90 -2.84 0.46
N ILE A 252 -9.00 -3.00 1.20
CA ILE A 252 -9.04 -3.67 2.50
C ILE A 252 -9.86 -4.96 2.40
N ALA A 253 -9.24 -6.07 2.79
CA ALA A 253 -9.82 -7.40 2.62
C ALA A 253 -9.41 -8.38 3.73
N ARG A 254 -10.08 -9.54 3.74
CA ARG A 254 -9.64 -10.77 4.38
C ARG A 254 -9.05 -11.71 3.35
N VAL A 255 -8.16 -12.57 3.80
CA VAL A 255 -7.55 -13.62 3.01
C VAL A 255 -7.98 -14.97 3.55
N ALA A 256 -8.37 -15.88 2.67
CA ALA A 256 -8.69 -17.26 3.01
C ALA A 256 -7.96 -18.23 2.05
N PRO A 257 -7.59 -19.44 2.51
CA PRO A 257 -7.05 -20.47 1.62
C PRO A 257 -8.10 -20.87 0.56
N SER A 258 -7.65 -21.15 -0.67
CA SER A 258 -8.50 -21.62 -1.77
C SER A 258 -7.67 -22.48 -2.73
N GLY A 259 -7.94 -23.78 -2.78
CA GLY A 259 -7.13 -24.72 -3.57
C GLY A 259 -5.66 -24.66 -3.17
N ASP A 260 -4.78 -24.48 -4.16
CA ASP A 260 -3.33 -24.31 -3.95
C ASP A 260 -2.92 -22.83 -3.72
N GLY A 261 -3.88 -21.91 -3.75
CA GLY A 261 -3.69 -20.48 -3.55
C GLY A 261 -4.58 -19.92 -2.46
N PHE A 262 -5.02 -18.68 -2.68
CA PHE A 262 -5.80 -17.92 -1.73
C PHE A 262 -6.94 -17.17 -2.44
N THR A 263 -7.90 -16.67 -1.66
CA THR A 263 -8.97 -15.80 -2.13
C THR A 263 -9.10 -14.58 -1.26
N LEU A 264 -9.66 -13.50 -1.83
CA LEU A 264 -9.94 -12.24 -1.16
C LEU A 264 -11.43 -12.07 -0.89
N GLU A 265 -11.75 -11.63 0.32
CA GLU A 265 -13.06 -11.08 0.69
C GLU A 265 -12.89 -9.60 1.01
N TYR A 266 -13.23 -8.71 0.07
CA TYR A 266 -13.19 -7.28 0.29
C TYR A 266 -14.22 -6.85 1.34
N LEU A 267 -13.81 -5.93 2.25
CA LEU A 267 -14.67 -5.47 3.35
C LEU A 267 -15.61 -4.33 2.95
N ALA A 268 -15.49 -3.82 1.74
CA ALA A 268 -16.36 -2.78 1.18
C ALA A 268 -16.49 -2.96 -0.33
N PRO A 269 -17.55 -2.45 -0.95
CA PRO A 269 -17.66 -2.34 -2.40
C PRO A 269 -16.53 -1.51 -2.99
N ALA A 270 -16.20 -1.77 -4.25
CA ALA A 270 -15.22 -0.97 -4.99
C ALA A 270 -15.64 0.51 -5.05
N ILE A 271 -14.67 1.42 -4.97
CA ILE A 271 -14.84 2.87 -5.07
C ILE A 271 -13.99 3.44 -6.21
N GLY A 272 -14.46 4.50 -6.87
CA GLY A 272 -13.73 5.25 -7.90
C GLY A 272 -14.20 5.06 -9.33
#